data_8303b23d70e84e05b7e7baa0bc41ce37
#
_entry.id   8303b23d70e84e05b7e7baa0bc41ce37
#
_cell.length_a   1.000
_cell.length_b   1.000
_cell.length_c   1.000
_cell.angle_alpha   90.00
_cell.angle_beta   90.00
_cell.angle_gamma   90.00
#
_symmetry.space_group_name_H-M   'P 1'
#
loop_
_entity.id
_entity.type
_entity.pdbx_description
1 polymer ?
#
loop_
_entity_poly.entity_id
_entity_poly.type
_entity_poly.pdbx_seq_one_letter_code
_entity_poly.pdbx_strand_id
1 'polypeptide(L)'
;MYINIFLRSNTFIFLFFLYLLPSCLVSAQSSNKGIIFEGAYTLDLATNLKGGVDQGSAYLGNIDLTFTFDTEKLGFWKNGRFFVYLLNNHGNSLSDLIGDFQIVNNIEANSNSRLYEFWYEHRLKSIKFIIGQHDLNSVFAITEAGRFFINSSFGIQPDISANVLTSIFPLSGLGAIISLKINSNLQLTNAIYDGDPGTEVSNPNSLKWSLNKNDGAFFIHEFSYEIKKDSITHSTYKLGIWNHLQKQIFKGIQKQNSQGIYFIGDKKLTQLEDVDKGVEIFTQVGFSLNQYNPIKSYWGGGFVYHGIFSNRENDAGGIAIAHSRFSDYYQSQFSMDKLQSETAIEISYEFVFSNPLVLKPNVQYIINPGTNTSIPNALMALVRMSYSW
;
A
#
# COMPACT_ATOMS: atom_id res chain seq x y z
N MET A 1 20.03 22.23 34.20
CA MET A 1 18.68 22.71 34.59
C MET A 1 17.88 23.11 33.35
N TYR A 2 17.81 22.25 32.31
CA TYR A 2 17.07 22.51 31.04
C TYR A 2 16.29 21.30 30.49
N ILE A 3 16.02 20.28 31.30
CA ILE A 3 15.32 19.05 30.84
C ILE A 3 13.82 19.08 31.12
N ASN A 4 13.29 20.02 31.91
CA ASN A 4 11.90 19.97 32.41
C ASN A 4 10.88 20.81 31.63
N ILE A 5 11.25 21.47 30.53
CA ILE A 5 10.30 22.33 29.77
C ILE A 5 9.74 21.61 28.53
N PHE A 6 10.45 20.63 27.97
CA PHE A 6 10.01 19.92 26.75
C PHE A 6 8.88 18.91 27.00
N LEU A 7 8.80 18.31 28.19
CA LEU A 7 7.76 17.33 28.52
C LEU A 7 6.38 17.95 28.81
N ARG A 8 6.30 19.24 29.14
CA ARG A 8 5.01 19.92 29.43
C ARG A 8 4.28 20.41 28.19
N SER A 9 4.97 20.72 27.10
CA SER A 9 4.32 21.20 25.87
C SER A 9 3.67 20.07 25.07
N ASN A 10 4.28 18.89 25.04
CA ASN A 10 3.75 17.74 24.30
C ASN A 10 2.53 17.10 24.97
N THR A 11 2.44 17.15 26.30
CA THR A 11 1.26 16.68 27.04
C THR A 11 0.05 17.56 26.80
N PHE A 12 0.24 18.87 26.63
CA PHE A 12 -0.85 19.81 26.33
C PHE A 12 -1.40 19.64 24.90
N ILE A 13 -0.54 19.35 23.93
CA ILE A 13 -0.93 19.10 22.55
C ILE A 13 -1.71 17.77 22.45
N PHE A 14 -1.30 16.75 23.18
CA PHE A 14 -2.00 15.45 23.21
C PHE A 14 -3.40 15.55 23.86
N LEU A 15 -3.52 16.30 24.96
CA LEU A 15 -4.81 16.57 25.60
C LEU A 15 -5.71 17.49 24.77
N PHE A 16 -5.15 18.42 23.99
CA PHE A 16 -5.91 19.29 23.10
C PHE A 16 -6.49 18.51 21.92
N PHE A 17 -5.75 17.54 21.36
CA PHE A 17 -6.28 16.64 20.34
C PHE A 17 -7.36 15.69 20.87
N LEU A 18 -7.23 15.19 22.10
CA LEU A 18 -8.28 14.37 22.74
C LEU A 18 -9.57 15.18 23.00
N TYR A 19 -9.48 16.49 23.19
CA TYR A 19 -10.65 17.35 23.43
C TYR A 19 -11.35 17.80 22.14
N LEU A 20 -10.65 17.77 20.98
CA LEU A 20 -11.23 18.10 19.68
C LEU A 20 -11.91 16.90 19.00
N LEU A 21 -11.60 15.68 19.41
CA LEU A 21 -12.21 14.45 18.87
C LEU A 21 -13.73 14.35 19.04
N PRO A 22 -14.37 14.84 20.13
CA PRO A 22 -15.83 14.73 20.26
C PRO A 22 -16.64 15.71 19.42
N SER A 23 -16.03 16.79 18.91
CA SER A 23 -16.76 17.83 18.17
C SER A 23 -16.75 17.66 16.65
N CYS A 24 -15.96 16.72 16.11
CA CYS A 24 -15.92 16.37 14.69
C CYS A 24 -16.56 15.00 14.40
N LEU A 25 -17.55 14.57 15.16
CA LEU A 25 -18.42 13.46 14.79
C LEU A 25 -19.29 13.86 13.59
N VAL A 26 -18.67 14.09 12.45
CA VAL A 26 -19.36 13.99 11.17
C VAL A 26 -19.51 12.51 10.90
N SER A 27 -20.59 11.93 11.41
CA SER A 27 -21.04 10.62 10.98
C SER A 27 -21.09 10.63 9.45
N ALA A 28 -20.38 9.72 8.80
CA ALA A 28 -20.51 9.49 7.38
C ALA A 28 -21.95 9.00 7.10
N GLN A 29 -22.89 9.92 7.12
CA GLN A 29 -24.24 9.64 6.66
C GLN A 29 -24.15 9.45 5.15
N SER A 30 -24.36 8.21 4.70
CA SER A 30 -24.71 7.92 3.32
C SER A 30 -25.79 8.90 2.89
N SER A 31 -25.35 10.03 2.34
CA SER A 31 -26.26 11.06 1.88
C SER A 31 -27.00 10.49 0.67
N ASN A 32 -28.31 10.41 0.75
CA ASN A 32 -29.20 10.16 -0.39
C ASN A 32 -29.01 11.17 -1.55
N LYS A 33 -28.11 12.13 -1.38
CA LYS A 33 -27.84 13.26 -2.28
C LYS A 33 -26.71 13.02 -3.31
N GLY A 34 -26.14 11.81 -3.38
CA GLY A 34 -25.13 11.50 -4.42
C GLY A 34 -23.71 11.97 -4.12
N ILE A 35 -23.42 12.47 -2.93
CA ILE A 35 -22.07 12.80 -2.44
C ILE A 35 -21.80 11.97 -1.20
N ILE A 36 -20.66 11.25 -1.18
CA ILE A 36 -20.16 10.50 -0.03
C ILE A 36 -18.85 11.14 0.37
N PHE A 37 -18.70 11.45 1.64
CA PHE A 37 -17.46 11.91 2.26
C PHE A 37 -17.01 10.87 3.28
N GLU A 38 -15.75 10.48 3.24
CA GLU A 38 -15.13 9.57 4.20
C GLU A 38 -13.76 10.13 4.59
N GLY A 39 -13.39 9.89 5.84
CA GLY A 39 -12.10 10.30 6.36
C GLY A 39 -11.47 9.22 7.23
N ALA A 40 -10.15 9.19 7.29
CA ALA A 40 -9.40 8.36 8.22
C ALA A 40 -8.14 9.08 8.70
N TYR A 41 -7.75 8.77 9.93
CA TYR A 41 -6.46 9.12 10.49
C TYR A 41 -5.74 7.87 10.96
N THR A 42 -4.54 7.66 10.45
CA THR A 42 -3.64 6.57 10.88
C THR A 42 -2.42 7.17 11.55
N LEU A 43 -2.10 6.70 12.75
CA LEU A 43 -0.92 7.08 13.53
C LEU A 43 -0.13 5.84 13.89
N ASP A 44 1.16 5.80 13.54
CA ASP A 44 2.11 4.78 13.95
C ASP A 44 3.13 5.36 14.92
N LEU A 45 3.27 4.72 16.08
CA LEU A 45 4.36 4.93 17.01
C LEU A 45 5.30 3.74 16.93
N ALA A 46 6.51 3.96 16.43
CA ALA A 46 7.44 2.89 16.08
C ALA A 46 8.81 3.08 16.72
N THR A 47 9.50 1.97 16.97
CA THR A 47 10.85 1.97 17.54
C THR A 47 11.68 0.86 16.91
N ASN A 48 12.87 1.20 16.40
CA ASN A 48 13.91 0.22 16.11
C ASN A 48 14.60 -0.16 17.41
N LEU A 49 14.32 -1.37 17.89
CA LEU A 49 14.79 -1.87 19.18
C LEU A 49 16.23 -2.37 19.13
N LYS A 50 16.66 -2.96 18.00
CA LYS A 50 17.97 -3.57 17.86
C LYS A 50 18.37 -3.67 16.40
N GLY A 51 19.68 -3.46 16.13
CA GLY A 51 20.25 -3.55 14.80
C GLY A 51 19.82 -2.40 13.89
N GLY A 52 19.83 -2.62 12.56
CA GLY A 52 19.58 -1.55 11.61
C GLY A 52 20.75 -0.55 11.54
N VAL A 53 20.46 0.61 10.99
CA VAL A 53 21.43 1.73 10.89
C VAL A 53 21.60 2.42 12.24
N ASP A 54 20.48 2.69 12.94
CA ASP A 54 20.47 3.31 14.25
C ASP A 54 19.27 2.86 15.08
N GLN A 55 19.40 2.86 16.40
CA GLN A 55 18.30 2.64 17.33
C GLN A 55 17.60 3.96 17.60
N GLY A 56 16.27 3.93 17.60
CA GLY A 56 15.50 5.15 17.79
C GLY A 56 14.02 4.94 17.59
N SER A 57 13.26 6.00 17.83
CA SER A 57 11.81 5.99 17.67
C SER A 57 11.38 7.00 16.62
N ALA A 58 10.35 6.65 15.89
CA ALA A 58 9.71 7.49 14.90
C ALA A 58 8.19 7.49 15.12
N TYR A 59 7.52 8.55 14.71
CA TYR A 59 6.08 8.54 14.52
C TYR A 59 5.77 8.83 13.07
N LEU A 60 4.73 8.21 12.54
CA LEU A 60 4.23 8.44 11.20
C LEU A 60 2.73 8.69 11.29
N GLY A 61 2.26 9.70 10.59
CA GLY A 61 0.85 10.04 10.54
C GLY A 61 0.36 10.13 9.09
N ASN A 62 -0.87 9.68 8.88
CA ASN A 62 -1.52 9.72 7.58
C ASN A 62 -2.98 10.16 7.74
N ILE A 63 -3.39 11.20 6.99
CA ILE A 63 -4.78 11.65 6.92
C ILE A 63 -5.29 11.38 5.51
N ASP A 64 -6.40 10.66 5.43
CA ASP A 64 -7.10 10.32 4.21
C ASP A 64 -8.45 11.02 4.20
N LEU A 65 -8.74 11.81 3.15
CA LEU A 65 -10.04 12.44 2.95
C LEU A 65 -10.53 12.12 1.55
N THR A 66 -11.64 11.42 1.43
CA THR A 66 -12.19 11.02 0.13
C THR A 66 -13.58 11.61 -0.11
N PHE A 67 -13.83 11.95 -1.37
CA PHE A 67 -15.11 12.42 -1.85
C PHE A 67 -15.52 11.62 -3.08
N THR A 68 -16.69 11.01 -3.01
CA THR A 68 -17.31 10.29 -4.14
C THR A 68 -18.55 11.05 -4.60
N PHE A 69 -18.65 11.32 -5.90
CA PHE A 69 -19.78 12.03 -6.52
C PHE A 69 -20.45 11.08 -7.52
N ASP A 70 -21.65 10.62 -7.21
CA ASP A 70 -22.49 9.79 -8.08
C ASP A 70 -23.25 10.69 -9.05
N THR A 71 -22.93 10.61 -10.35
CA THR A 71 -23.49 11.51 -11.36
C THR A 71 -25.01 11.32 -11.55
N GLU A 72 -25.54 10.11 -11.41
CA GLU A 72 -26.98 9.85 -11.55
C GLU A 72 -27.76 10.44 -10.39
N LYS A 73 -27.30 10.24 -9.16
CA LYS A 73 -27.93 10.79 -7.97
C LYS A 73 -27.86 12.32 -7.91
N LEU A 74 -26.85 12.91 -8.56
CA LEU A 74 -26.70 14.37 -8.70
C LEU A 74 -27.54 14.95 -9.85
N GLY A 75 -28.27 14.11 -10.58
CA GLY A 75 -29.13 14.58 -11.67
C GLY A 75 -28.44 14.79 -13.02
N PHE A 76 -27.21 14.27 -13.18
CA PHE A 76 -26.47 14.33 -14.45
C PHE A 76 -26.75 13.09 -15.31
N TRP A 77 -25.74 12.27 -15.62
CA TRP A 77 -25.87 11.05 -16.42
C TRP A 77 -25.72 9.81 -15.57
N LYS A 78 -26.22 8.68 -16.07
CA LYS A 78 -26.21 7.39 -15.38
C LYS A 78 -24.83 6.75 -15.40
N ASN A 79 -24.57 5.90 -14.40
CA ASN A 79 -23.40 5.00 -14.30
C ASN A 79 -22.04 5.72 -14.25
N GLY A 80 -22.02 7.02 -13.96
CA GLY A 80 -20.79 7.80 -13.80
C GLY A 80 -20.47 8.08 -12.34
N ARG A 81 -19.16 8.19 -12.03
CA ARG A 81 -18.68 8.54 -10.69
C ARG A 81 -17.40 9.35 -10.80
N PHE A 82 -17.34 10.49 -10.09
CA PHE A 82 -16.08 11.18 -9.81
C PHE A 82 -15.59 10.82 -8.42
N PHE A 83 -14.29 10.78 -8.29
CA PHE A 83 -13.60 10.51 -7.02
C PHE A 83 -12.46 11.50 -6.82
N VAL A 84 -12.35 12.00 -5.60
CA VAL A 84 -11.27 12.88 -5.16
C VAL A 84 -10.71 12.33 -3.86
N TYR A 85 -9.38 12.21 -3.77
CA TYR A 85 -8.70 11.77 -2.58
C TYR A 85 -7.57 12.74 -2.23
N LEU A 86 -7.70 13.37 -1.07
CA LEU A 86 -6.69 14.24 -0.48
C LEU A 86 -5.93 13.46 0.58
N LEU A 87 -4.62 13.44 0.48
CA LEU A 87 -3.71 12.70 1.35
C LEU A 87 -2.80 13.69 2.07
N ASN A 88 -2.59 13.50 3.37
CA ASN A 88 -1.53 14.18 4.11
C ASN A 88 -0.69 13.16 4.86
N ASN A 89 0.62 13.16 4.61
CA ASN A 89 1.60 12.42 5.39
C ASN A 89 2.40 13.38 6.28
N HIS A 90 2.75 12.93 7.47
CA HIS A 90 3.61 13.68 8.40
C HIS A 90 4.32 12.73 9.36
N GLY A 91 5.45 13.19 9.88
CA GLY A 91 6.27 12.41 10.80
C GLY A 91 7.69 12.19 10.29
N ASN A 92 8.29 11.08 10.72
CA ASN A 92 9.67 10.74 10.47
C ASN A 92 9.78 9.42 9.71
N SER A 93 10.89 9.20 9.01
CA SER A 93 11.18 7.92 8.36
C SER A 93 11.62 6.88 9.39
N LEU A 94 11.00 5.71 9.36
CA LEU A 94 11.43 4.55 10.14
C LEU A 94 12.50 3.76 9.38
N SER A 95 12.39 3.73 8.05
CA SER A 95 13.36 3.09 7.17
C SER A 95 14.76 3.74 7.25
N ASP A 96 14.85 5.02 7.60
CA ASP A 96 16.16 5.66 7.86
C ASP A 96 16.88 5.04 9.08
N LEU A 97 16.15 4.59 10.10
CA LEU A 97 16.69 3.90 11.27
C LEU A 97 17.02 2.43 10.98
N ILE A 98 16.30 1.79 10.08
CA ILE A 98 16.45 0.37 9.80
C ILE A 98 17.41 0.13 8.65
N GLY A 99 17.37 0.95 7.60
CA GLY A 99 18.15 0.81 6.39
C GLY A 99 17.62 -0.26 5.43
N ASP A 100 16.34 -0.59 5.54
CA ASP A 100 15.67 -1.58 4.72
C ASP A 100 15.36 -1.08 3.31
N PHE A 101 15.15 -2.01 2.40
CA PHE A 101 14.79 -1.72 1.01
C PHE A 101 13.29 -1.89 0.74
N GLN A 102 12.65 -2.78 1.50
CA GLN A 102 11.25 -3.16 1.29
C GLN A 102 10.25 -2.19 1.94
N ILE A 103 10.72 -1.21 2.69
CA ILE A 103 9.93 -0.20 3.42
C ILE A 103 9.02 -0.85 4.47
N VAL A 104 9.47 -0.83 5.71
CA VAL A 104 8.80 -1.50 6.85
C VAL A 104 7.41 -0.94 7.18
N ASN A 105 7.03 0.20 6.60
CA ASN A 105 5.77 0.86 6.92
C ASN A 105 5.08 1.43 5.67
N ASN A 106 3.86 0.96 5.40
CA ASN A 106 3.10 1.28 4.19
C ASN A 106 2.49 2.69 4.15
N ILE A 107 2.60 3.48 5.22
CA ILE A 107 2.25 4.91 5.22
C ILE A 107 3.49 5.82 5.24
N GLU A 108 4.69 5.26 5.12
CA GLU A 108 5.92 6.04 5.12
C GLU A 108 6.07 6.86 3.84
N ALA A 109 6.12 8.18 4.01
CA ALA A 109 6.31 9.15 2.95
C ALA A 109 6.83 10.47 3.53
N ASN A 110 7.42 11.32 2.67
CA ASN A 110 7.79 12.68 3.09
C ASN A 110 6.57 13.49 3.51
N SER A 111 6.73 14.29 4.59
CA SER A 111 5.65 15.13 5.11
C SER A 111 5.14 16.11 4.07
N ASN A 112 3.91 15.90 3.61
CA ASN A 112 3.27 16.76 2.61
C ASN A 112 1.75 16.54 2.54
N SER A 113 1.05 17.49 1.91
CA SER A 113 -0.36 17.34 1.51
C SER A 113 -0.44 17.21 -0.01
N ARG A 114 -1.21 16.23 -0.49
CA ARG A 114 -1.29 15.86 -1.90
C ARG A 114 -2.74 15.72 -2.37
N LEU A 115 -3.00 16.09 -3.63
CA LEU A 115 -4.13 15.54 -4.37
C LEU A 115 -3.70 14.15 -4.82
N TYR A 116 -4.06 13.12 -4.03
CA TYR A 116 -3.57 11.77 -4.28
C TYR A 116 -4.29 11.12 -5.45
N GLU A 117 -5.62 11.20 -5.50
CA GLU A 117 -6.38 10.71 -6.64
C GLU A 117 -7.43 11.72 -7.09
N PHE A 118 -7.61 11.84 -8.41
CA PHE A 118 -8.68 12.58 -9.06
C PHE A 118 -9.05 11.91 -10.37
N TRP A 119 -10.13 11.15 -10.37
CA TRP A 119 -10.52 10.37 -11.55
C TRP A 119 -12.02 10.29 -11.75
N TYR A 120 -12.40 9.94 -12.98
CA TYR A 120 -13.76 9.62 -13.41
C TYR A 120 -13.88 8.14 -13.75
N GLU A 121 -14.93 7.50 -13.24
CA GLU A 121 -15.33 6.12 -13.57
C GLU A 121 -16.65 6.13 -14.35
N HIS A 122 -16.75 5.26 -15.38
CA HIS A 122 -17.99 4.98 -16.06
C HIS A 122 -18.20 3.47 -16.23
N ARG A 123 -19.41 3.00 -15.92
CA ARG A 123 -19.78 1.57 -16.00
C ARG A 123 -20.77 1.33 -17.14
N LEU A 124 -20.42 0.38 -18.02
CA LEU A 124 -21.23 -0.05 -19.15
C LEU A 124 -21.41 -1.59 -19.07
N LYS A 125 -22.50 -2.05 -18.47
CA LYS A 125 -22.77 -3.51 -18.29
C LYS A 125 -21.54 -4.23 -17.66
N SER A 126 -20.80 -4.98 -18.47
CA SER A 126 -19.63 -5.75 -18.05
C SER A 126 -18.30 -4.98 -18.17
N ILE A 127 -18.31 -3.74 -18.66
CA ILE A 127 -17.11 -2.93 -18.86
C ILE A 127 -17.10 -1.78 -17.85
N LYS A 128 -15.95 -1.53 -17.25
CA LYS A 128 -15.67 -0.39 -16.38
C LYS A 128 -14.48 0.38 -16.93
N PHE A 129 -14.61 1.68 -17.09
CA PHE A 129 -13.54 2.60 -17.47
C PHE A 129 -13.22 3.51 -16.31
N ILE A 130 -11.93 3.76 -16.07
CA ILE A 130 -11.46 4.82 -15.18
C ILE A 130 -10.43 5.65 -15.93
N ILE A 131 -10.50 6.98 -15.80
CA ILE A 131 -9.52 7.90 -16.37
C ILE A 131 -9.24 9.04 -15.40
N GLY A 132 -7.98 9.39 -15.23
CA GLY A 132 -7.52 10.48 -14.37
C GLY A 132 -6.26 10.13 -13.63
N GLN A 133 -5.99 10.86 -12.55
CA GLN A 133 -4.94 10.59 -11.60
C GLN A 133 -5.41 9.49 -10.64
N HIS A 134 -4.75 8.33 -10.66
CA HIS A 134 -5.28 7.12 -10.03
C HIS A 134 -4.15 6.24 -9.49
N ASP A 135 -4.26 5.76 -8.26
CA ASP A 135 -3.31 4.79 -7.70
C ASP A 135 -3.47 3.41 -8.35
N LEU A 136 -2.40 2.92 -8.97
CA LEU A 136 -2.35 1.60 -9.59
C LEU A 136 -2.69 0.49 -8.59
N ASN A 137 -2.16 0.57 -7.36
CA ASN A 137 -2.32 -0.49 -6.36
C ASN A 137 -3.73 -0.53 -5.73
N SER A 138 -4.60 0.42 -6.05
CA SER A 138 -6.02 0.33 -5.71
C SER A 138 -6.81 -0.64 -6.60
N VAL A 139 -6.23 -1.07 -7.75
CA VAL A 139 -6.87 -1.97 -8.73
C VAL A 139 -6.01 -3.20 -9.05
N PHE A 140 -4.69 -3.04 -9.17
CA PHE A 140 -3.76 -4.10 -9.58
C PHE A 140 -2.88 -4.58 -8.43
N ALA A 141 -2.42 -5.81 -8.53
CA ALA A 141 -1.47 -6.44 -7.60
C ALA A 141 -1.94 -6.45 -6.13
N ILE A 142 -3.24 -6.53 -5.90
CA ILE A 142 -3.85 -6.50 -4.58
C ILE A 142 -4.00 -7.92 -4.04
N THR A 143 -3.56 -8.16 -2.81
CA THR A 143 -3.92 -9.32 -2.00
C THR A 143 -4.86 -8.88 -0.87
N GLU A 144 -5.95 -9.60 -0.65
CA GLU A 144 -6.93 -9.24 0.39
C GLU A 144 -6.37 -9.51 1.79
N ALA A 145 -5.82 -10.69 2.02
CA ALA A 145 -5.24 -11.04 3.32
C ALA A 145 -3.92 -10.30 3.60
N GLY A 146 -3.13 -9.97 2.55
CA GLY A 146 -1.88 -9.22 2.71
C GLY A 146 -2.08 -7.78 3.18
N ARG A 147 -3.23 -7.16 2.90
CA ARG A 147 -3.59 -5.82 3.41
C ARG A 147 -3.61 -5.72 4.94
N PHE A 148 -3.70 -6.83 5.62
CA PHE A 148 -3.64 -6.88 7.08
C PHE A 148 -2.28 -6.43 7.62
N PHE A 149 -1.21 -6.62 6.86
CA PHE A 149 0.15 -6.34 7.28
C PHE A 149 0.59 -4.90 6.97
N ILE A 150 1.63 -4.44 7.69
CA ILE A 150 2.09 -3.05 7.66
C ILE A 150 3.30 -2.86 6.74
N ASN A 151 4.13 -3.89 6.56
CA ASN A 151 5.24 -3.80 5.63
C ASN A 151 4.72 -3.55 4.19
N SER A 152 5.30 -2.58 3.50
CA SER A 152 4.85 -2.13 2.18
C SER A 152 4.87 -3.23 1.11
N SER A 153 5.72 -4.24 1.28
CA SER A 153 5.84 -5.36 0.34
C SER A 153 4.60 -6.23 0.25
N PHE A 154 3.74 -6.23 1.28
CA PHE A 154 2.47 -6.96 1.26
C PHE A 154 1.36 -6.21 0.53
N GLY A 155 1.52 -4.90 0.29
CA GLY A 155 0.69 -4.12 -0.61
C GLY A 155 1.11 -4.36 -2.07
N ILE A 156 1.87 -3.43 -2.64
CA ILE A 156 2.45 -3.61 -3.97
C ILE A 156 3.81 -4.29 -3.91
N GLN A 157 3.99 -5.35 -4.69
CA GLN A 157 5.20 -6.17 -4.68
C GLN A 157 6.45 -5.40 -5.10
N PRO A 158 7.61 -5.62 -4.45
CA PRO A 158 8.87 -4.97 -4.79
C PRO A 158 9.39 -5.19 -6.22
N ASP A 159 8.99 -6.28 -6.88
CA ASP A 159 9.32 -6.49 -8.30
C ASP A 159 8.66 -5.46 -9.23
N ILE A 160 7.60 -4.77 -8.77
CA ILE A 160 7.01 -3.61 -9.43
C ILE A 160 7.52 -2.32 -8.78
N SER A 161 7.20 -2.09 -7.50
CA SER A 161 7.40 -0.80 -6.81
C SER A 161 8.86 -0.37 -6.70
N ALA A 162 9.79 -1.31 -6.56
CA ALA A 162 11.20 -1.01 -6.47
C ALA A 162 11.92 -1.04 -7.83
N ASN A 163 11.27 -1.52 -8.88
CA ASN A 163 11.87 -1.66 -10.20
C ASN A 163 11.56 -0.51 -11.15
N VAL A 164 10.40 0.12 -11.04
CA VAL A 164 9.98 1.19 -11.96
C VAL A 164 9.34 2.35 -11.19
N LEU A 165 9.43 3.55 -11.76
CA LEU A 165 8.57 4.64 -11.34
C LEU A 165 7.21 4.41 -11.97
N THR A 166 6.17 4.44 -11.17
CA THR A 166 4.79 4.28 -11.64
C THR A 166 3.82 4.88 -10.62
N SER A 167 2.55 4.90 -10.96
CA SER A 167 1.49 5.48 -10.17
C SER A 167 1.16 4.63 -8.93
N ILE A 168 1.90 4.82 -7.86
CA ILE A 168 1.72 4.15 -6.55
C ILE A 168 1.96 5.13 -5.40
N PHE A 169 1.45 4.79 -4.21
CA PHE A 169 1.71 5.57 -2.99
C PHE A 169 3.22 5.93 -2.84
N PRO A 170 3.54 7.18 -2.47
CA PRO A 170 2.65 8.30 -2.14
C PRO A 170 2.30 9.21 -3.34
N LEU A 171 2.67 8.86 -4.56
CA LEU A 171 2.48 9.68 -5.76
C LEU A 171 1.71 8.91 -6.83
N SER A 172 0.49 9.33 -7.11
CA SER A 172 -0.28 8.80 -8.22
C SER A 172 -0.09 9.65 -9.48
N GLY A 173 -0.12 9.00 -10.63
CA GLY A 173 0.01 9.59 -11.96
C GLY A 173 -1.27 9.49 -12.79
N LEU A 174 -1.26 10.13 -13.94
CA LEU A 174 -2.35 10.02 -14.91
C LEU A 174 -2.41 8.61 -15.48
N GLY A 175 -3.62 8.06 -15.59
CA GLY A 175 -3.84 6.73 -16.14
C GLY A 175 -5.21 6.55 -16.78
N ALA A 176 -5.32 5.49 -17.57
CA ALA A 176 -6.57 5.02 -18.14
C ALA A 176 -6.67 3.51 -17.94
N ILE A 177 -7.78 3.05 -17.36
CA ILE A 177 -8.00 1.67 -16.97
C ILE A 177 -9.27 1.19 -17.63
N ILE A 178 -9.25 -0.04 -18.15
CA ILE A 178 -10.42 -0.75 -18.62
C ILE A 178 -10.49 -2.13 -17.96
N SER A 179 -11.60 -2.41 -17.28
CA SER A 179 -11.90 -3.72 -16.71
C SER A 179 -13.06 -4.35 -17.46
N LEU A 180 -12.89 -5.58 -17.89
CA LEU A 180 -13.88 -6.41 -18.57
C LEU A 180 -14.24 -7.60 -17.68
N LYS A 181 -15.47 -7.65 -17.22
CA LYS A 181 -16.02 -8.83 -16.53
C LYS A 181 -16.48 -9.83 -17.59
N ILE A 182 -15.65 -10.87 -17.81
CA ILE A 182 -15.90 -11.90 -18.83
C ILE A 182 -17.08 -12.79 -18.41
N ASN A 183 -17.11 -13.17 -17.12
CA ASN A 183 -18.22 -13.90 -16.50
C ASN A 183 -18.27 -13.59 -14.99
N SER A 184 -19.05 -14.36 -14.21
CA SER A 184 -19.19 -14.15 -12.75
C SER A 184 -17.90 -14.33 -11.97
N ASN A 185 -16.93 -15.07 -12.52
CA ASN A 185 -15.72 -15.48 -11.84
C ASN A 185 -14.44 -14.90 -12.45
N LEU A 186 -14.48 -14.49 -13.71
CA LEU A 186 -13.30 -14.08 -14.48
C LEU A 186 -13.40 -12.62 -14.91
N GLN A 187 -12.38 -11.84 -14.58
CA GLN A 187 -12.21 -10.45 -14.99
C GLN A 187 -10.82 -10.26 -15.64
N LEU A 188 -10.78 -9.44 -16.68
CA LEU A 188 -9.56 -8.92 -17.28
C LEU A 188 -9.51 -7.41 -17.03
N THR A 189 -8.41 -6.93 -16.47
CA THR A 189 -8.16 -5.50 -16.25
C THR A 189 -6.88 -5.10 -16.97
N ASN A 190 -6.93 -3.99 -17.70
CA ASN A 190 -5.80 -3.44 -18.43
C ASN A 190 -5.67 -1.96 -18.10
N ALA A 191 -4.45 -1.47 -18.01
CA ALA A 191 -4.22 -0.04 -17.82
C ALA A 191 -2.96 0.44 -18.55
N ILE A 192 -2.99 1.73 -18.85
CA ILE A 192 -1.84 2.53 -19.23
C ILE A 192 -1.74 3.69 -18.25
N TYR A 193 -0.55 3.93 -17.74
CA TYR A 193 -0.23 5.06 -16.88
C TYR A 193 0.92 5.88 -17.47
N ASP A 194 1.01 7.13 -17.04
CA ASP A 194 2.21 7.93 -17.20
C ASP A 194 3.41 7.15 -16.68
N GLY A 195 4.50 7.14 -17.43
CA GLY A 195 5.71 6.43 -17.09
C GLY A 195 6.57 7.12 -16.02
N ASP A 196 6.28 8.37 -15.69
CA ASP A 196 6.98 9.13 -14.66
C ASP A 196 6.05 10.14 -13.97
N PRO A 197 5.34 9.74 -12.90
CA PRO A 197 4.47 10.65 -12.14
C PRO A 197 5.29 11.71 -11.35
N GLY A 198 6.61 11.70 -11.46
CA GLY A 198 7.53 12.53 -10.72
C GLY A 198 8.02 11.86 -9.44
N THR A 199 8.62 12.66 -8.58
CA THR A 199 9.11 12.27 -7.25
C THR A 199 8.51 13.19 -6.20
N GLU A 200 8.62 12.82 -4.93
CA GLU A 200 8.19 13.68 -3.81
C GLU A 200 8.93 15.03 -3.77
N VAL A 201 10.06 15.16 -4.46
CA VAL A 201 10.79 16.43 -4.62
C VAL A 201 10.29 17.22 -5.84
N SER A 202 10.11 16.55 -6.98
CA SER A 202 9.73 17.22 -8.24
C SER A 202 8.24 17.52 -8.35
N ASN A 203 7.37 16.70 -7.71
CA ASN A 203 5.92 16.80 -7.73
C ASN A 203 5.31 16.60 -6.32
N PRO A 204 5.70 17.38 -5.30
CA PRO A 204 5.40 17.12 -3.89
C PRO A 204 3.90 17.06 -3.58
N ASN A 205 3.08 17.82 -4.27
CA ASN A 205 1.63 17.90 -4.05
C ASN A 205 0.81 17.09 -5.05
N SER A 206 1.45 16.34 -5.94
CA SER A 206 0.82 15.54 -7.02
C SER A 206 -0.08 16.36 -7.96
N LEU A 207 0.26 17.65 -8.19
CA LEU A 207 -0.50 18.57 -9.03
C LEU A 207 0.14 18.85 -10.40
N LYS A 208 1.32 18.29 -10.65
CA LYS A 208 2.00 18.43 -11.95
C LYS A 208 1.57 17.30 -12.88
N TRP A 209 0.59 17.57 -13.68
CA TRP A 209 0.08 16.65 -14.70
C TRP A 209 0.78 16.94 -16.04
N SER A 210 1.92 16.32 -16.25
CA SER A 210 2.68 16.49 -17.49
C SER A 210 2.93 15.13 -18.13
N LEU A 211 2.47 14.97 -19.36
CA LEU A 211 2.80 13.81 -20.19
C LEU A 211 3.93 14.22 -21.14
N ASN A 212 5.16 13.91 -20.80
CA ASN A 212 6.30 14.24 -21.63
C ASN A 212 6.71 13.04 -22.50
N LYS A 213 7.20 13.30 -23.70
CA LYS A 213 7.65 12.25 -24.61
C LYS A 213 8.74 11.34 -24.00
N ASN A 214 9.51 11.87 -23.05
CA ASN A 214 10.61 11.14 -22.41
C ASN A 214 10.17 10.32 -21.18
N ASP A 215 8.97 10.56 -20.65
CA ASP A 215 8.46 9.87 -19.46
C ASP A 215 8.09 8.41 -19.76
N GLY A 216 7.86 8.10 -21.04
CA GLY A 216 7.45 6.77 -21.48
C GLY A 216 6.01 6.45 -21.06
N ALA A 217 5.72 5.16 -20.88
CA ALA A 217 4.43 4.69 -20.42
C ALA A 217 4.57 3.38 -19.65
N PHE A 218 3.78 3.23 -18.60
CA PHE A 218 3.66 1.99 -17.86
C PHE A 218 2.36 1.28 -18.26
N PHE A 219 2.48 0.03 -18.66
CA PHE A 219 1.35 -0.85 -19.01
C PHE A 219 1.25 -1.97 -18.00
N ILE A 220 0.02 -2.31 -17.61
CA ILE A 220 -0.24 -3.45 -16.75
C ILE A 220 -1.53 -4.16 -17.19
N HIS A 221 -1.48 -5.49 -17.19
CA HIS A 221 -2.57 -6.38 -17.54
C HIS A 221 -2.72 -7.43 -16.46
N GLU A 222 -3.92 -7.63 -15.94
CA GLU A 222 -4.19 -8.59 -14.87
C GLU A 222 -5.45 -9.41 -15.20
N PHE A 223 -5.30 -10.73 -15.15
CA PHE A 223 -6.40 -11.67 -15.07
C PHE A 223 -6.69 -11.97 -13.61
N SER A 224 -7.94 -11.82 -13.20
CA SER A 224 -8.42 -12.18 -11.86
C SER A 224 -9.49 -13.27 -11.98
N TYR A 225 -9.28 -14.37 -11.28
CA TYR A 225 -10.22 -15.47 -11.19
C TYR A 225 -10.66 -15.70 -9.76
N GLU A 226 -11.98 -15.57 -9.52
CA GLU A 226 -12.59 -15.74 -8.20
C GLU A 226 -13.35 -17.06 -8.13
N ILE A 227 -13.12 -17.83 -7.06
CA ILE A 227 -13.95 -18.98 -6.71
C ILE A 227 -14.95 -18.53 -5.66
N LYS A 228 -16.24 -18.63 -6.00
CA LYS A 228 -17.35 -18.22 -5.13
C LYS A 228 -18.13 -19.44 -4.65
N LYS A 229 -18.51 -19.42 -3.39
CA LYS A 229 -19.46 -20.34 -2.78
C LYS A 229 -20.57 -19.50 -2.13
N ASP A 230 -21.83 -19.77 -2.44
CA ASP A 230 -22.98 -19.02 -1.92
C ASP A 230 -22.84 -17.48 -2.09
N SER A 231 -22.33 -17.05 -3.26
CA SER A 231 -22.03 -15.66 -3.62
C SER A 231 -20.88 -15.01 -2.84
N ILE A 232 -20.21 -15.72 -1.95
CA ILE A 232 -19.06 -15.26 -1.17
C ILE A 232 -17.78 -15.69 -1.88
N THR A 233 -16.83 -14.75 -2.05
CA THR A 233 -15.52 -15.07 -2.61
C THR A 233 -14.70 -15.88 -1.61
N HIS A 234 -14.33 -17.08 -2.01
CA HIS A 234 -13.59 -18.06 -1.22
C HIS A 234 -12.11 -18.07 -1.54
N SER A 235 -11.79 -17.84 -2.80
CA SER A 235 -10.41 -17.75 -3.29
C SER A 235 -10.35 -16.79 -4.46
N THR A 236 -9.25 -16.04 -4.53
CA THR A 236 -8.92 -15.16 -5.64
C THR A 236 -7.53 -15.50 -6.15
N TYR A 237 -7.40 -15.70 -7.45
CA TYR A 237 -6.12 -15.92 -8.12
C TYR A 237 -5.94 -14.85 -9.18
N LYS A 238 -4.78 -14.18 -9.17
CA LYS A 238 -4.44 -13.13 -10.12
C LYS A 238 -3.15 -13.47 -10.83
N LEU A 239 -3.12 -13.24 -12.13
CA LEU A 239 -1.92 -13.32 -12.96
C LEU A 239 -1.78 -12.01 -13.69
N GLY A 240 -0.68 -11.31 -13.48
CA GLY A 240 -0.42 -10.03 -14.11
C GLY A 240 0.90 -9.97 -14.84
N ILE A 241 0.95 -9.15 -15.86
CA ILE A 241 2.16 -8.76 -16.57
C ILE A 241 2.24 -7.25 -16.62
N TRP A 242 3.44 -6.71 -16.50
CA TRP A 242 3.66 -5.27 -16.59
C TRP A 242 4.86 -4.95 -17.50
N ASN A 243 4.81 -3.77 -18.10
CA ASN A 243 5.84 -3.29 -19.00
C ASN A 243 5.99 -1.76 -18.87
N HIS A 244 7.19 -1.29 -18.64
CA HIS A 244 7.54 0.12 -18.60
C HIS A 244 8.42 0.47 -19.79
N LEU A 245 7.88 1.28 -20.70
CA LEU A 245 8.50 1.63 -21.99
C LEU A 245 9.37 2.89 -21.87
N GLN A 246 10.41 2.86 -21.08
CA GLN A 246 11.31 4.02 -20.98
C GLN A 246 12.75 3.65 -20.66
N LYS A 247 13.68 4.46 -21.18
CA LYS A 247 15.04 4.53 -20.66
C LYS A 247 15.06 5.39 -19.41
N GLN A 248 15.11 4.79 -18.27
CA GLN A 248 15.14 5.49 -16.99
C GLN A 248 16.49 5.37 -16.31
N ILE A 249 16.87 6.41 -15.54
CA ILE A 249 17.84 6.28 -14.50
C ILE A 249 17.08 6.08 -13.19
N PHE A 250 17.07 4.86 -12.68
CA PHE A 250 16.43 4.53 -11.43
C PHE A 250 17.47 4.09 -10.42
N LYS A 251 17.51 4.74 -9.25
CA LYS A 251 18.55 4.52 -8.23
C LYS A 251 19.98 4.54 -8.78
N GLY A 252 20.26 5.46 -9.71
CA GLY A 252 21.58 5.64 -10.32
C GLY A 252 21.93 4.68 -11.46
N ILE A 253 21.04 3.77 -11.84
CA ILE A 253 21.26 2.78 -12.89
C ILE A 253 20.45 3.15 -14.13
N GLN A 254 21.14 3.29 -15.28
CA GLN A 254 20.47 3.53 -16.55
C GLN A 254 19.76 2.23 -16.98
N LYS A 255 18.43 2.28 -17.07
CA LYS A 255 17.59 1.17 -17.50
C LYS A 255 17.10 1.37 -18.92
N GLN A 256 16.97 0.27 -19.63
CA GLN A 256 16.11 0.14 -20.81
C GLN A 256 14.74 -0.38 -20.35
N ASN A 257 13.77 -0.47 -21.26
CA ASN A 257 12.42 -0.97 -20.97
C ASN A 257 12.42 -2.08 -19.94
N SER A 258 11.62 -1.91 -18.89
CA SER A 258 11.47 -2.88 -17.80
C SER A 258 10.17 -3.66 -17.96
N GLN A 259 10.18 -4.94 -17.61
CA GLN A 259 9.00 -5.80 -17.70
C GLN A 259 9.05 -6.89 -16.64
N GLY A 260 7.89 -7.36 -16.24
CA GLY A 260 7.78 -8.44 -15.28
C GLY A 260 6.44 -9.15 -15.33
N ILE A 261 6.36 -10.21 -14.54
CA ILE A 261 5.18 -11.04 -14.36
C ILE A 261 4.97 -11.30 -12.88
N TYR A 262 3.72 -11.33 -12.45
CA TYR A 262 3.39 -11.65 -11.07
C TYR A 262 2.19 -12.58 -10.96
N PHE A 263 2.13 -13.29 -9.84
CA PHE A 263 1.01 -14.10 -9.40
C PHE A 263 0.63 -13.75 -7.97
N ILE A 264 -0.68 -13.70 -7.69
CA ILE A 264 -1.25 -13.53 -6.35
C ILE A 264 -2.32 -14.59 -6.13
N GLY A 265 -2.32 -15.18 -4.95
CA GLY A 265 -3.36 -16.09 -4.52
C GLY A 265 -3.80 -15.76 -3.11
N ASP A 266 -5.12 -15.58 -2.92
CA ASP A 266 -5.79 -15.45 -1.62
C ASP A 266 -6.77 -16.60 -1.46
N LYS A 267 -6.84 -17.19 -0.26
CA LYS A 267 -7.76 -18.27 0.03
C LYS A 267 -8.24 -18.28 1.47
N LYS A 268 -9.55 -18.36 1.67
CA LYS A 268 -10.16 -18.68 2.96
C LYS A 268 -10.09 -20.20 3.19
N LEU A 269 -9.42 -20.62 4.26
CA LEU A 269 -9.25 -22.05 4.58
C LEU A 269 -10.43 -22.63 5.37
N THR A 270 -11.05 -21.83 6.22
CA THR A 270 -12.15 -22.27 7.07
C THR A 270 -13.48 -21.85 6.47
N GLN A 271 -14.38 -22.82 6.33
CA GLN A 271 -15.79 -22.60 5.99
C GLN A 271 -16.57 -22.52 7.30
N LEU A 272 -16.48 -21.39 7.99
CA LEU A 272 -17.39 -21.16 9.11
C LEU A 272 -18.71 -20.61 8.58
N GLU A 273 -19.82 -20.90 9.26
CA GLU A 273 -21.13 -20.30 8.99
C GLU A 273 -21.06 -18.77 9.11
N ASP A 274 -20.10 -18.29 9.91
CA ASP A 274 -19.77 -16.88 10.06
C ASP A 274 -18.66 -16.51 9.05
N VAL A 275 -19.01 -15.67 8.08
CA VAL A 275 -18.16 -15.26 6.95
C VAL A 275 -16.90 -14.52 7.41
N ASP A 276 -16.95 -13.91 8.59
CA ASP A 276 -15.91 -13.02 9.10
C ASP A 276 -14.92 -13.73 10.05
N LYS A 277 -15.11 -15.04 10.30
CA LYS A 277 -14.21 -15.83 11.16
C LYS A 277 -13.41 -16.84 10.37
N GLY A 278 -12.22 -17.15 10.87
CA GLY A 278 -11.39 -18.24 10.36
C GLY A 278 -10.05 -17.79 9.79
N VAL A 279 -9.40 -18.69 9.07
CA VAL A 279 -8.05 -18.50 8.54
C VAL A 279 -8.09 -18.14 7.07
N GLU A 280 -7.44 -17.05 6.73
CA GLU A 280 -7.11 -16.66 5.36
C GLU A 280 -5.61 -16.81 5.12
N ILE A 281 -5.24 -17.32 3.95
CA ILE A 281 -3.85 -17.38 3.51
C ILE A 281 -3.68 -16.61 2.23
N PHE A 282 -2.49 -16.05 2.04
CA PHE A 282 -2.12 -15.42 0.79
C PHE A 282 -0.71 -15.78 0.34
N THR A 283 -0.46 -15.62 -0.94
CA THR A 283 0.88 -15.64 -1.53
C THR A 283 0.97 -14.62 -2.66
N GLN A 284 2.13 -14.01 -2.77
CA GLN A 284 2.52 -13.10 -3.85
C GLN A 284 3.85 -13.58 -4.40
N VAL A 285 3.98 -13.65 -5.72
CA VAL A 285 5.23 -14.01 -6.39
C VAL A 285 5.41 -13.10 -7.58
N GLY A 286 6.58 -12.50 -7.73
CA GLY A 286 6.89 -11.62 -8.83
C GLY A 286 8.29 -11.86 -9.40
N PHE A 287 8.42 -11.67 -10.71
CA PHE A 287 9.70 -11.81 -11.42
C PHE A 287 9.89 -10.65 -12.38
N SER A 288 11.04 -10.01 -12.29
CA SER A 288 11.51 -9.11 -13.32
C SER A 288 12.15 -9.90 -14.45
N LEU A 289 11.74 -9.64 -15.68
CA LEU A 289 12.29 -10.26 -16.88
C LEU A 289 13.51 -9.49 -17.44
N ASN A 290 13.84 -8.34 -16.82
CA ASN A 290 14.97 -7.52 -17.20
C ASN A 290 16.08 -7.61 -16.13
N GLN A 291 17.29 -8.00 -16.56
CA GLN A 291 18.45 -8.16 -15.67
C GLN A 291 18.91 -6.85 -14.99
N TYR A 292 18.57 -5.68 -15.56
CA TYR A 292 18.98 -4.37 -15.05
C TYR A 292 18.11 -3.87 -13.89
N ASN A 293 16.99 -4.52 -13.63
CA ASN A 293 16.12 -4.14 -12.52
C ASN A 293 16.76 -4.47 -11.16
N PRO A 294 16.61 -3.62 -10.14
CA PRO A 294 17.10 -3.93 -8.79
C PRO A 294 16.58 -5.25 -8.26
N ILE A 295 15.28 -5.46 -8.27
CA ILE A 295 14.66 -6.70 -7.79
C ILE A 295 14.51 -7.68 -8.96
N LYS A 296 15.16 -8.84 -8.82
CA LYS A 296 15.06 -9.95 -9.76
C LYS A 296 13.80 -10.78 -9.52
N SER A 297 13.48 -11.04 -8.25
CA SER A 297 12.29 -11.78 -7.86
C SER A 297 11.85 -11.41 -6.46
N TYR A 298 10.56 -11.56 -6.22
CA TYR A 298 9.92 -11.37 -4.94
C TYR A 298 9.03 -12.57 -4.61
N TRP A 299 8.98 -12.92 -3.34
CA TRP A 299 7.99 -13.82 -2.79
C TRP A 299 7.51 -13.28 -1.45
N GLY A 300 6.19 -13.14 -1.31
CA GLY A 300 5.49 -12.80 -0.09
C GLY A 300 4.41 -13.83 0.22
N GLY A 301 4.13 -14.04 1.51
CA GLY A 301 3.06 -14.93 1.91
C GLY A 301 2.85 -14.93 3.41
N GLY A 302 1.67 -15.33 3.81
CA GLY A 302 1.31 -15.35 5.21
C GLY A 302 -0.10 -15.87 5.44
N PHE A 303 -0.54 -15.75 6.68
CA PHE A 303 -1.91 -16.05 7.05
C PHE A 303 -2.44 -15.03 8.06
N VAL A 304 -3.75 -14.86 8.06
CA VAL A 304 -4.51 -14.04 9.00
C VAL A 304 -5.58 -14.92 9.61
N TYR A 305 -5.71 -14.89 10.93
CA TYR A 305 -6.78 -15.55 11.65
C TYR A 305 -7.73 -14.51 12.26
N HIS A 306 -8.97 -14.51 11.81
CA HIS A 306 -10.05 -13.65 12.29
C HIS A 306 -10.83 -14.35 13.39
N GLY A 307 -11.17 -13.63 14.47
CA GLY A 307 -11.94 -14.17 15.60
C GLY A 307 -11.17 -15.19 16.45
N ILE A 308 -9.88 -14.93 16.72
CA ILE A 308 -9.01 -15.86 17.50
C ILE A 308 -9.61 -16.17 18.88
N PHE A 309 -10.19 -15.17 19.55
CA PHE A 309 -10.78 -15.33 20.88
C PHE A 309 -12.29 -15.18 20.82
N SER A 310 -13.02 -16.09 21.46
CA SER A 310 -14.50 -16.15 21.44
C SER A 310 -15.19 -14.88 22.00
N ASN A 311 -14.51 -14.14 22.85
CA ASN A 311 -15.00 -12.88 23.41
C ASN A 311 -14.50 -11.63 22.63
N ARG A 312 -13.75 -11.83 21.54
CA ARG A 312 -13.17 -10.80 20.69
C ARG A 312 -13.21 -11.25 19.22
N GLU A 313 -14.44 -11.44 18.75
CA GLU A 313 -14.70 -12.06 17.45
C GLU A 313 -14.28 -11.20 16.26
N ASN A 314 -14.20 -9.87 16.46
CA ASN A 314 -13.77 -8.91 15.43
C ASN A 314 -12.26 -8.73 15.34
N ASP A 315 -11.50 -9.28 16.30
CA ASP A 315 -10.05 -9.16 16.29
C ASP A 315 -9.43 -10.13 15.28
N ALA A 316 -8.26 -9.75 14.79
CA ALA A 316 -7.48 -10.60 13.90
C ALA A 316 -6.00 -10.62 14.29
N GLY A 317 -5.32 -11.71 13.98
CA GLY A 317 -3.87 -11.82 14.13
C GLY A 317 -3.25 -12.55 12.96
N GLY A 318 -2.02 -12.20 12.61
CA GLY A 318 -1.38 -12.80 11.45
C GLY A 318 0.14 -12.79 11.52
N ILE A 319 0.73 -13.66 10.69
CA ILE A 319 2.17 -13.75 10.47
C ILE A 319 2.40 -13.78 8.97
N ALA A 320 3.39 -13.00 8.50
CA ALA A 320 3.76 -12.97 7.10
C ALA A 320 5.28 -12.85 6.92
N ILE A 321 5.74 -13.26 5.75
CA ILE A 321 7.13 -13.15 5.31
C ILE A 321 7.16 -12.53 3.92
N ALA A 322 8.10 -11.60 3.70
CA ALA A 322 8.39 -10.95 2.43
C ALA A 322 9.87 -11.12 2.11
N HIS A 323 10.19 -11.72 0.95
CA HIS A 323 11.56 -12.01 0.54
C HIS A 323 11.82 -11.43 -0.85
N SER A 324 12.72 -10.45 -0.92
CA SER A 324 13.17 -9.80 -2.15
C SER A 324 14.57 -10.26 -2.52
N ARG A 325 14.74 -10.80 -3.72
CA ARG A 325 16.06 -11.14 -4.28
C ARG A 325 16.48 -10.07 -5.27
N PHE A 326 17.70 -9.58 -5.09
CA PHE A 326 18.31 -8.56 -5.94
C PHE A 326 18.97 -9.19 -7.17
N SER A 327 19.05 -8.42 -8.25
CA SER A 327 19.76 -8.84 -9.46
C SER A 327 21.27 -8.71 -9.29
N ASP A 328 22.02 -9.63 -9.92
CA ASP A 328 23.48 -9.60 -9.92
C ASP A 328 24.01 -8.29 -10.57
N TYR A 329 23.31 -7.77 -11.58
CA TYR A 329 23.65 -6.50 -12.21
C TYR A 329 23.55 -5.34 -11.22
N TYR A 330 22.43 -5.24 -10.47
CA TYR A 330 22.25 -4.18 -9.46
C TYR A 330 23.35 -4.24 -8.40
N GLN A 331 23.66 -5.44 -7.92
CA GLN A 331 24.72 -5.63 -6.92
C GLN A 331 26.09 -5.25 -7.44
N SER A 332 26.40 -5.53 -8.71
CA SER A 332 27.67 -5.18 -9.33
C SER A 332 27.94 -3.67 -9.47
N GLN A 333 26.89 -2.84 -9.29
CA GLN A 333 27.04 -1.37 -9.32
C GLN A 333 27.56 -0.78 -7.99
N PHE A 334 27.70 -1.60 -6.95
CA PHE A 334 28.22 -1.18 -5.65
C PHE A 334 29.61 -1.76 -5.41
N SER A 335 30.50 -0.94 -4.88
CA SER A 335 31.88 -1.34 -4.55
C SER A 335 32.02 -2.17 -3.27
N MET A 336 30.92 -2.31 -2.51
CA MET A 336 30.88 -3.08 -1.27
C MET A 336 30.26 -4.45 -1.50
N ASP A 337 30.65 -5.44 -0.70
CA ASP A 337 30.01 -6.72 -0.68
C ASP A 337 28.53 -6.55 -0.32
N LYS A 338 27.66 -7.04 -1.21
CA LYS A 338 26.21 -6.99 -1.03
C LYS A 338 25.65 -8.39 -0.86
N LEU A 339 24.70 -8.53 0.04
CA LEU A 339 23.92 -9.76 0.17
C LEU A 339 22.86 -9.83 -0.94
N GLN A 340 22.48 -11.04 -1.29
CA GLN A 340 21.59 -11.24 -2.46
C GLN A 340 20.12 -10.98 -2.17
N SER A 341 19.73 -10.86 -0.92
CA SER A 341 18.33 -10.74 -0.55
C SER A 341 18.13 -10.01 0.76
N GLU A 342 16.97 -9.39 0.87
CA GLU A 342 16.40 -8.86 2.11
C GLU A 342 15.12 -9.65 2.42
N THR A 343 14.89 -9.94 3.71
CA THR A 343 13.70 -10.65 4.16
C THR A 343 13.08 -9.93 5.33
N ALA A 344 11.79 -9.62 5.27
CA ALA A 344 10.99 -9.13 6.37
C ALA A 344 10.09 -10.24 6.91
N ILE A 345 10.06 -10.42 8.23
CA ILE A 345 9.11 -11.28 8.94
C ILE A 345 8.27 -10.38 9.81
N GLU A 346 6.95 -10.44 9.66
CA GLU A 346 6.01 -9.58 10.36
C GLU A 346 5.01 -10.40 11.17
N ILE A 347 4.75 -9.95 12.41
CA ILE A 347 3.69 -10.44 13.28
C ILE A 347 2.82 -9.25 13.67
N SER A 348 1.52 -9.33 13.40
CA SER A 348 0.54 -8.30 13.71
C SER A 348 -0.65 -8.87 14.45
N TYR A 349 -1.20 -8.08 15.36
CA TYR A 349 -2.50 -8.34 15.96
C TYR A 349 -3.35 -7.07 15.93
N GLU A 350 -4.62 -7.20 15.55
CA GLU A 350 -5.55 -6.09 15.43
C GLU A 350 -6.62 -6.18 16.49
N PHE A 351 -6.69 -5.16 17.35
CA PHE A 351 -7.75 -4.98 18.33
C PHE A 351 -8.82 -4.06 17.76
N VAL A 352 -10.02 -4.58 17.55
CA VAL A 352 -11.21 -3.79 17.19
C VAL A 352 -11.98 -3.46 18.46
N PHE A 353 -11.87 -2.22 18.95
CA PHE A 353 -12.52 -1.81 20.21
C PHE A 353 -13.98 -1.45 20.01
N SER A 354 -14.21 -0.51 19.15
CA SER A 354 -15.52 -0.08 18.71
C SER A 354 -15.31 0.60 17.36
N ASN A 355 -16.17 0.34 16.41
CA ASN A 355 -16.12 1.13 15.19
C ASN A 355 -16.30 2.62 15.57
N PRO A 356 -15.35 3.51 15.32
CA PRO A 356 -14.33 3.42 14.25
C PRO A 356 -12.86 3.29 14.71
N LEU A 357 -12.57 2.86 15.94
CA LEU A 357 -11.20 2.82 16.49
C LEU A 357 -10.60 1.41 16.44
N VAL A 358 -9.42 1.32 15.83
CA VAL A 358 -8.61 0.09 15.75
C VAL A 358 -7.21 0.37 16.29
N LEU A 359 -6.67 -0.58 17.08
CA LEU A 359 -5.26 -0.60 17.47
C LEU A 359 -4.60 -1.87 16.94
N LYS A 360 -3.40 -1.72 16.33
CA LYS A 360 -2.65 -2.83 15.76
C LYS A 360 -1.19 -2.82 16.23
N PRO A 361 -0.84 -3.53 17.32
CA PRO A 361 0.55 -3.83 17.64
C PRO A 361 1.15 -4.71 16.54
N ASN A 362 2.41 -4.43 16.22
CA ASN A 362 3.17 -5.05 15.16
C ASN A 362 4.63 -5.19 15.57
N VAL A 363 5.24 -6.30 15.18
CA VAL A 363 6.67 -6.55 15.32
C VAL A 363 7.21 -7.05 13.99
N GLN A 364 8.33 -6.48 13.55
CA GLN A 364 9.02 -6.93 12.35
C GLN A 364 10.47 -7.26 12.64
N TYR A 365 10.96 -8.32 12.00
CA TYR A 365 12.37 -8.69 11.99
C TYR A 365 12.88 -8.64 10.56
N ILE A 366 13.85 -7.74 10.32
CA ILE A 366 14.42 -7.51 9.00
C ILE A 366 15.79 -8.17 8.91
N ILE A 367 15.91 -9.11 8.02
CA ILE A 367 17.15 -9.85 7.76
C ILE A 367 17.83 -9.22 6.56
N ASN A 368 19.09 -8.86 6.71
CA ASN A 368 19.94 -8.19 5.71
C ASN A 368 19.35 -6.86 5.19
N PRO A 369 19.10 -5.87 6.06
CA PRO A 369 18.54 -4.59 5.67
C PRO A 369 19.33 -3.94 4.52
N GLY A 370 18.64 -3.51 3.46
CA GLY A 370 19.24 -2.91 2.27
C GLY A 370 20.27 -3.80 1.55
N THR A 371 20.31 -5.09 1.89
CA THR A 371 21.34 -6.07 1.47
C THR A 371 22.78 -5.65 1.84
N ASN A 372 22.94 -4.77 2.79
CA ASN A 372 24.23 -4.21 3.20
C ASN A 372 24.84 -5.05 4.33
N THR A 373 26.03 -5.64 4.10
CA THR A 373 26.75 -6.46 5.09
C THR A 373 27.14 -5.71 6.36
N SER A 374 27.23 -4.37 6.28
CA SER A 374 27.58 -3.53 7.43
C SER A 374 26.40 -3.18 8.33
N ILE A 375 25.15 -3.46 7.88
CA ILE A 375 23.95 -3.19 8.66
C ILE A 375 23.49 -4.50 9.30
N PRO A 376 23.48 -4.60 10.64
CA PRO A 376 22.99 -5.80 11.33
C PRO A 376 21.47 -5.95 11.13
N ASN A 377 20.99 -7.20 11.24
CA ASN A 377 19.55 -7.49 11.21
C ASN A 377 18.82 -6.63 12.23
N ALA A 378 17.67 -6.06 11.83
CA ALA A 378 16.91 -5.15 12.66
C ALA A 378 15.69 -5.84 13.29
N LEU A 379 15.40 -5.47 14.55
CA LEU A 379 14.17 -5.82 15.25
C LEU A 379 13.44 -4.52 15.57
N MET A 380 12.24 -4.35 15.03
CA MET A 380 11.40 -3.20 15.32
C MET A 380 10.04 -3.60 15.89
N ALA A 381 9.44 -2.68 16.63
CA ALA A 381 8.07 -2.77 17.10
C ALA A 381 7.34 -1.46 16.83
N LEU A 382 6.05 -1.55 16.54
CA LEU A 382 5.17 -0.39 16.42
C LEU A 382 3.76 -0.68 16.93
N VAL A 383 3.04 0.39 17.21
CA VAL A 383 1.60 0.35 17.45
C VAL A 383 0.95 1.32 16.48
N ARG A 384 0.08 0.79 15.60
CA ARG A 384 -0.79 1.57 14.72
C ARG A 384 -2.10 1.85 15.42
N MET A 385 -2.54 3.09 15.38
CA MET A 385 -3.87 3.52 15.75
C MET A 385 -4.56 4.05 14.49
N SER A 386 -5.74 3.52 14.17
CA SER A 386 -6.55 4.00 13.04
C SER A 386 -7.93 4.41 13.53
N TYR A 387 -8.40 5.55 13.06
CA TYR A 387 -9.72 6.09 13.33
C TYR A 387 -10.36 6.56 12.02
N SER A 388 -11.56 6.06 11.70
CA SER A 388 -12.30 6.41 10.47
C SER A 388 -13.65 7.01 10.79
N TRP A 389 -14.16 7.92 9.96
CA TRP A 389 -15.45 8.61 10.14
C TRP A 389 -16.19 8.86 8.83
#